data_8f19d9e122e190a276d192192fe80b65
#
_entry.id   8f19d9e122e190a276d192192fe80b65
#
_cell.length_a   1.000
_cell.length_b   1.000
_cell.length_c   1.000
_cell.angle_alpha   90.00
_cell.angle_beta   90.00
_cell.angle_gamma   90.00
#
_symmetry.space_group_name_H-M   'P 1'
#
loop_
_entity.id
_entity.type
_entity.pdbx_description
1 polymer ?
#
loop_
_entity_poly.entity_id
_entity_poly.type
_entity_poly.pdbx_seq_one_letter_code
_entity_poly.pdbx_strand_id
1 'polypeptide(L)'
;MKTTVYVSIFQKIVFCRRRCYPICEVQTTQRRKIMGSILETVMLVCFGFSWPLNVIKAYRAKTAKGTSLPFILLIITGYIAGISAKLISGQINYVLIAYILNLAIVSLNVIVYFRNVSLDKKRLQETEA
;
A
#
# COMPACT_ATOMS: atom_id res chain seq x y z
N MET A 1 -2.19 8.86 -26.25
CA MET A 1 -2.48 10.31 -26.30
C MET A 1 -3.66 10.79 -25.44
N LYS A 2 -4.49 9.92 -24.83
CA LYS A 2 -5.65 10.37 -24.01
C LYS A 2 -5.34 10.54 -22.51
N THR A 3 -4.30 9.91 -21.99
CA THR A 3 -3.95 9.94 -20.56
C THR A 3 -3.35 11.28 -20.12
N THR A 4 -2.62 11.96 -20.99
CA THR A 4 -1.98 13.26 -20.69
C THR A 4 -2.99 14.39 -20.53
N VAL A 5 -4.14 14.30 -21.21
CA VAL A 5 -5.21 15.31 -21.14
C VAL A 5 -5.91 15.26 -19.78
N TYR A 6 -6.15 14.08 -19.21
CA TYR A 6 -6.79 13.92 -17.89
C TYR A 6 -5.92 14.45 -16.75
N VAL A 7 -4.60 14.22 -16.80
CA VAL A 7 -3.67 14.77 -15.81
C VAL A 7 -3.63 16.29 -15.87
N SER A 8 -3.64 16.87 -17.10
CA SER A 8 -3.61 18.32 -17.28
C SER A 8 -4.92 19.00 -16.86
N ILE A 9 -6.07 18.35 -17.05
CA ILE A 9 -7.38 18.84 -16.60
C ILE A 9 -7.48 18.75 -15.07
N PHE A 10 -7.03 17.65 -14.47
CA PHE A 10 -6.99 17.49 -13.01
C PHE A 10 -6.11 18.54 -12.35
N GLN A 11 -4.96 18.86 -12.94
CA GLN A 11 -4.03 19.87 -12.45
C GLN A 11 -4.58 21.30 -12.61
N LYS A 12 -5.32 21.59 -13.70
CA LYS A 12 -5.99 22.87 -13.89
C LYS A 12 -7.18 23.10 -12.96
N ILE A 13 -7.95 22.05 -12.63
CA ILE A 13 -9.08 22.13 -11.67
C ILE A 13 -8.54 22.38 -10.26
N VAL A 14 -7.39 21.82 -9.90
CA VAL A 14 -6.74 22.07 -8.62
C VAL A 14 -6.14 23.47 -8.53
N PHE A 15 -5.68 24.04 -9.64
CA PHE A 15 -5.00 25.36 -9.68
C PHE A 15 -5.96 26.56 -9.81
N CYS A 16 -7.14 26.37 -10.41
CA CYS A 16 -8.07 27.49 -10.67
C CYS A 16 -8.87 27.97 -9.44
N ARG A 17 -8.72 27.34 -8.26
CA ARG A 17 -9.49 27.65 -7.03
C ARG A 17 -8.73 28.56 -6.04
N ARG A 18 -7.72 29.30 -6.48
CA ARG A 18 -6.87 30.14 -5.59
C ARG A 18 -7.23 31.62 -5.53
N ARG A 19 -8.44 32.02 -5.88
CA ARG A 19 -8.80 33.45 -5.74
C ARG A 19 -10.25 33.59 -5.28
N CYS A 20 -10.41 33.73 -3.99
CA CYS A 20 -11.42 34.45 -3.21
C CYS A 20 -11.85 33.70 -1.91
N TYR A 21 -11.69 34.42 -0.81
CA TYR A 21 -12.17 34.25 0.58
C TYR A 21 -11.25 33.49 1.57
N PRO A 22 -10.55 34.25 2.48
CA PRO A 22 -9.54 33.62 3.36
C PRO A 22 -10.10 33.00 4.66
N ILE A 23 -11.34 33.20 5.07
CA ILE A 23 -11.82 32.77 6.40
C ILE A 23 -12.68 31.50 6.37
N CYS A 24 -13.52 31.32 5.37
CA CYS A 24 -14.35 30.12 5.27
C CYS A 24 -13.60 28.90 4.71
N GLU A 25 -12.50 29.12 4.00
CA GLU A 25 -11.71 28.08 3.33
C GLU A 25 -10.78 27.33 4.30
N VAL A 26 -10.31 27.99 5.36
CA VAL A 26 -9.45 27.36 6.37
C VAL A 26 -10.18 26.23 7.11
N GLN A 27 -11.42 26.45 7.52
CA GLN A 27 -12.19 25.42 8.24
C GLN A 27 -12.60 24.24 7.34
N THR A 28 -12.97 24.51 6.10
CA THR A 28 -13.34 23.45 5.14
C THR A 28 -12.13 22.62 4.71
N THR A 29 -10.97 23.24 4.55
CA THR A 29 -9.72 22.57 4.21
C THR A 29 -9.25 21.67 5.36
N GLN A 30 -9.39 22.14 6.59
CA GLN A 30 -9.02 21.38 7.78
C GLN A 30 -9.92 20.13 7.93
N ARG A 31 -11.23 20.27 7.77
CA ARG A 31 -12.19 19.14 7.80
C ARG A 31 -11.91 18.11 6.68
N ARG A 32 -11.60 18.57 5.47
CA ARG A 32 -11.24 17.67 4.34
C ARG A 32 -9.95 16.92 4.59
N LYS A 33 -8.95 17.55 5.20
CA LYS A 33 -7.68 16.88 5.57
C LYS A 33 -7.93 15.80 6.62
N ILE A 34 -8.72 16.08 7.64
CA ILE A 34 -9.06 15.11 8.70
C ILE A 34 -9.86 13.94 8.10
N MET A 35 -10.88 14.23 7.28
CA MET A 35 -11.69 13.20 6.65
C MET A 35 -10.86 12.32 5.71
N GLY A 36 -9.96 12.92 4.92
CA GLY A 36 -9.03 12.19 4.06
C GLY A 36 -8.09 11.28 4.86
N SER A 37 -7.56 11.77 5.98
CA SER A 37 -6.69 10.99 6.85
C SER A 37 -7.43 9.82 7.52
N ILE A 38 -8.70 10.00 7.91
CA ILE A 38 -9.52 8.93 8.50
C ILE A 38 -9.80 7.84 7.45
N LEU A 39 -10.22 8.21 6.24
CA LEU A 39 -10.48 7.25 5.16
C LEU A 39 -9.22 6.48 4.76
N GLU A 40 -8.08 7.17 4.68
CA GLU A 40 -6.77 6.56 4.43
C GLU A 40 -6.40 5.55 5.54
N THR A 41 -6.64 5.90 6.79
CA THR A 41 -6.39 5.01 7.93
C THR A 41 -7.29 3.78 7.89
N VAL A 42 -8.57 3.93 7.61
CA VAL A 42 -9.50 2.80 7.47
C VAL A 42 -9.03 1.85 6.37
N MET A 43 -8.64 2.39 5.22
CA MET A 43 -8.09 1.60 4.12
C MET A 43 -6.84 0.82 4.56
N LEU A 44 -5.89 1.48 5.21
CA LEU A 44 -4.66 0.85 5.71
C LEU A 44 -4.92 -0.22 6.77
N VAL A 45 -5.89 -0.01 7.64
CA VAL A 45 -6.29 -1.00 8.66
C VAL A 45 -6.90 -2.23 8.00
N CYS A 46 -7.81 -2.05 7.04
CA CYS A 46 -8.41 -3.17 6.29
C CYS A 46 -7.35 -3.98 5.54
N PHE A 47 -6.43 -3.32 4.84
CA PHE A 47 -5.31 -3.99 4.20
C PHE A 47 -4.36 -4.62 5.22
N GLY A 48 -4.08 -3.93 6.32
CA GLY A 48 -3.22 -4.41 7.39
C GLY A 48 -3.70 -5.72 8.01
N PHE A 49 -5.01 -5.91 8.17
CA PHE A 49 -5.57 -7.19 8.66
C PHE A 49 -5.56 -8.28 7.60
N SER A 50 -5.70 -7.94 6.33
CA SER A 50 -5.71 -8.92 5.23
C SER A 50 -4.35 -9.61 5.06
N TRP A 51 -3.26 -8.89 5.25
CA TRP A 51 -1.90 -9.42 5.04
C TRP A 51 -1.46 -10.45 6.06
N PRO A 52 -1.63 -10.28 7.39
CA PRO A 52 -1.31 -11.32 8.36
C PRO A 52 -2.07 -12.62 8.11
N LEU A 53 -3.34 -12.52 7.74
CA LEU A 53 -4.14 -13.70 7.38
C LEU A 53 -3.57 -14.42 6.17
N ASN A 54 -3.12 -13.67 5.16
CA ASN A 54 -2.48 -14.22 3.97
C ASN A 54 -1.14 -14.89 4.30
N VAL A 55 -0.31 -14.28 5.16
CA VAL A 55 0.95 -14.87 5.64
C VAL A 55 0.69 -16.21 6.35
N ILE A 56 -0.25 -16.24 7.29
CA ILE A 56 -0.60 -17.46 8.04
C ILE A 56 -1.09 -18.56 7.09
N LYS A 57 -1.96 -18.20 6.13
CA LYS A 57 -2.49 -19.13 5.13
C LYS A 57 -1.36 -19.69 4.26
N ALA A 58 -0.49 -18.86 3.74
CA ALA A 58 0.65 -19.25 2.92
C ALA A 58 1.66 -20.11 3.70
N TYR A 59 1.91 -19.77 4.97
CA TYR A 59 2.78 -20.55 5.84
C TYR A 59 2.24 -21.95 6.10
N ARG A 60 0.92 -22.08 6.35
CA ARG A 60 0.25 -23.37 6.57
C ARG A 60 0.15 -24.21 5.31
N ALA A 61 -0.04 -23.59 4.15
CA ALA A 61 -0.14 -24.28 2.87
C ALA A 61 1.15 -24.99 2.47
N LYS A 62 2.31 -24.53 2.96
CA LYS A 62 3.65 -25.07 2.66
C LYS A 62 3.93 -25.21 1.15
N THR A 63 3.28 -24.40 0.32
CA THR A 63 3.43 -24.38 -1.14
C THR A 63 3.37 -22.95 -1.65
N ALA A 64 4.14 -22.63 -2.69
CA ALA A 64 4.15 -21.33 -3.34
C ALA A 64 3.07 -21.17 -4.43
N LYS A 65 2.38 -22.23 -4.82
CA LYS A 65 1.42 -22.24 -5.96
C LYS A 65 0.29 -21.21 -5.85
N GLY A 66 -0.08 -20.81 -4.63
CA GLY A 66 -1.16 -19.82 -4.39
C GLY A 66 -0.68 -18.38 -4.25
N THR A 67 0.60 -18.10 -4.42
CA THR A 67 1.17 -16.78 -4.15
C THR A 67 2.00 -16.30 -5.33
N SER A 68 1.68 -15.10 -5.85
CA SER A 68 2.41 -14.49 -6.96
C SER A 68 3.45 -13.51 -6.43
N LEU A 69 4.73 -13.78 -6.63
CA LEU A 69 5.82 -12.88 -6.24
C LEU A 69 5.68 -11.47 -6.84
N PRO A 70 5.41 -11.30 -8.16
CA PRO A 70 5.29 -9.97 -8.75
C PRO A 70 4.16 -9.15 -8.11
N PHE A 71 3.07 -9.80 -7.68
CA PHE A 71 1.98 -9.12 -6.98
C PHE A 71 2.43 -8.56 -5.63
N ILE A 72 3.19 -9.34 -4.84
CA ILE A 72 3.73 -8.86 -3.55
C ILE A 72 4.71 -7.70 -3.76
N LEU A 73 5.60 -7.80 -4.76
CA LEU A 73 6.55 -6.73 -5.08
C LEU A 73 5.86 -5.43 -5.51
N LEU A 74 4.79 -5.53 -6.29
CA LEU A 74 3.98 -4.37 -6.68
C LEU A 74 3.40 -3.64 -5.46
N ILE A 75 2.93 -4.39 -4.48
CA ILE A 75 2.36 -3.83 -3.24
C ILE A 75 3.46 -3.18 -2.39
N ILE A 76 4.62 -3.80 -2.25
CA ILE A 76 5.78 -3.20 -1.57
C ILE A 76 6.16 -1.87 -2.21
N THR A 77 6.21 -1.81 -3.54
CA THR A 77 6.48 -0.59 -4.29
C THR A 77 5.43 0.48 -3.99
N GLY A 78 4.15 0.11 -3.91
CA GLY A 78 3.06 1.01 -3.52
C GLY A 78 3.24 1.59 -2.12
N TYR A 79 3.64 0.79 -1.13
CA TYR A 79 3.92 1.28 0.22
C TYR A 79 5.13 2.21 0.28
N ILE A 80 6.21 1.89 -0.44
CA ILE A 80 7.39 2.77 -0.54
C ILE A 80 7.01 4.11 -1.15
N ALA A 81 6.23 4.12 -2.23
CA ALA A 81 5.74 5.34 -2.86
C ALA A 81 4.85 6.15 -1.90
N GLY A 82 3.95 5.50 -1.15
CA GLY A 82 3.10 6.14 -0.15
C GLY A 82 3.89 6.79 0.99
N ILE A 83 4.89 6.09 1.53
CA ILE A 83 5.80 6.61 2.56
C ILE A 83 6.58 7.82 2.01
N SER A 84 7.14 7.71 0.80
CA SER A 84 7.87 8.80 0.16
C SER A 84 7.00 10.04 -0.04
N ALA A 85 5.75 9.87 -0.47
CA ALA A 85 4.81 10.97 -0.64
C ALA A 85 4.50 11.67 0.70
N LYS A 86 4.35 10.94 1.79
CA LYS A 86 4.12 11.48 3.14
C LYS A 86 5.34 12.28 3.64
N LEU A 87 6.54 11.75 3.43
CA LEU A 87 7.78 12.43 3.82
C LEU A 87 7.99 13.74 3.04
N ILE A 88 7.78 13.73 1.73
CA ILE A 88 7.90 14.92 0.87
C ILE A 88 6.85 15.98 1.25
N SER A 89 5.63 15.54 1.58
CA SER A 89 4.55 16.46 1.98
C SER A 89 4.70 17.00 3.40
N GLY A 90 5.69 16.53 4.18
CA GLY A 90 5.89 16.93 5.57
C GLY A 90 4.75 16.54 6.51
N GLN A 91 3.85 15.66 6.08
CA GLN A 91 2.69 15.20 6.86
C GLN A 91 3.04 13.93 7.66
N ILE A 92 3.89 14.08 8.66
CA ILE A 92 4.27 12.99 9.56
C ILE A 92 3.16 12.80 10.59
N ASN A 93 2.18 11.96 10.25
CA ASN A 93 1.05 11.63 11.10
C ASN A 93 1.14 10.15 11.54
N TYR A 94 0.26 9.75 12.48
CA TYR A 94 0.09 8.33 12.87
C TYR A 94 -0.14 7.39 11.68
N VAL A 95 -0.64 7.90 10.57
CA VAL A 95 -0.81 7.16 9.32
C VAL A 95 0.53 6.63 8.76
N LEU A 96 1.63 7.34 8.95
CA LEU A 96 2.96 6.90 8.53
C LEU A 96 3.39 5.61 9.27
N ILE A 97 3.06 5.52 10.56
CA ILE A 97 3.33 4.31 11.36
C ILE A 97 2.56 3.12 10.78
N ALA A 98 1.29 3.31 10.40
CA ALA A 98 0.50 2.27 9.75
C ALA A 98 1.10 1.80 8.42
N TYR A 99 1.64 2.71 7.60
CA TYR A 99 2.36 2.36 6.38
C TYR A 99 3.59 1.49 6.65
N ILE A 100 4.39 1.85 7.65
CA ILE A 100 5.61 1.11 8.01
C ILE A 100 5.25 -0.29 8.54
N LEU A 101 4.24 -0.40 9.40
CA LEU A 101 3.76 -1.68 9.91
C LEU A 101 3.26 -2.59 8.78
N ASN A 102 2.46 -2.05 7.88
CA ASN A 102 1.97 -2.80 6.73
C ASN A 102 3.11 -3.26 5.81
N LEU A 103 4.08 -2.40 5.56
CA LEU A 103 5.28 -2.75 4.78
C LEU A 103 6.04 -3.90 5.44
N ALA A 104 6.23 -3.87 6.76
CA ALA A 104 6.89 -4.95 7.50
C ALA A 104 6.13 -6.28 7.34
N ILE A 105 4.81 -6.28 7.50
CA ILE A 105 3.98 -7.48 7.35
C ILE A 105 4.05 -8.04 5.92
N VAL A 106 3.97 -7.17 4.91
CA VAL A 106 4.07 -7.60 3.51
C VAL A 106 5.48 -8.15 3.19
N SER A 107 6.51 -7.61 3.81
CA SER A 107 7.87 -8.15 3.68
C SER A 107 7.99 -9.58 4.25
N LEU A 108 7.27 -9.90 5.32
CA LEU A 108 7.18 -11.27 5.83
C LEU A 108 6.55 -12.23 4.81
N ASN A 109 5.60 -11.77 3.99
CA ASN A 109 5.06 -12.58 2.89
C ASN A 109 6.13 -13.00 1.88
N VAL A 110 7.09 -12.13 1.58
CA VAL A 110 8.21 -12.44 0.69
C VAL A 110 9.07 -13.56 1.28
N ILE A 111 9.36 -13.48 2.57
CA ILE A 111 10.16 -14.50 3.27
C ILE A 111 9.45 -15.86 3.25
N VAL A 112 8.15 -15.87 3.56
CA VAL A 112 7.33 -17.09 3.52
C VAL A 112 7.23 -17.65 2.10
N TYR A 113 7.14 -16.79 1.09
CA TYR A 113 7.15 -17.21 -0.31
C TYR A 113 8.42 -17.97 -0.67
N PHE A 114 9.62 -17.41 -0.40
CA PHE A 114 10.88 -18.08 -0.69
C PHE A 114 11.05 -19.40 0.07
N ARG A 115 10.61 -19.43 1.33
CA ARG A 115 10.56 -20.67 2.11
C ARG A 115 9.70 -21.73 1.43
N ASN A 116 8.51 -21.37 0.98
CA ASN A 116 7.59 -22.29 0.33
C ASN A 116 8.12 -22.79 -1.02
N VAL A 117 8.77 -21.91 -1.81
CA VAL A 117 9.44 -22.30 -3.06
C VAL A 117 10.53 -23.34 -2.78
N SER A 118 11.31 -23.16 -1.71
CA SER A 118 12.33 -24.13 -1.33
C SER A 118 11.75 -25.48 -0.90
N LEU A 119 10.61 -25.47 -0.22
CA LEU A 119 9.91 -26.68 0.17
C LEU A 119 9.32 -27.42 -1.04
N ASP A 120 8.75 -26.68 -1.99
CA ASP A 120 8.21 -27.28 -3.21
C ASP A 120 9.29 -27.94 -4.06
N LYS A 121 10.48 -27.32 -4.15
CA LYS A 121 11.64 -27.92 -4.84
C LYS A 121 12.10 -29.23 -4.20
N LYS A 122 12.17 -29.28 -2.87
CA LYS A 122 12.54 -30.52 -2.16
C LYS A 122 11.56 -31.65 -2.40
N ARG A 123 10.27 -31.37 -2.38
CA ARG A 123 9.22 -32.36 -2.66
C ARG A 123 9.31 -32.94 -4.07
N LEU A 124 9.63 -32.11 -5.06
CA LEU A 124 9.81 -32.58 -6.44
C LEU A 124 10.98 -33.55 -6.54
N GLN A 125 12.09 -33.24 -5.88
CA GLN A 125 13.27 -34.11 -5.86
C GLN A 125 13.01 -35.46 -5.18
N GLU A 126 12.22 -35.47 -4.10
CA GLU A 126 11.82 -36.71 -3.40
C GLU A 126 10.86 -37.60 -4.23
N THR A 127 10.15 -37.02 -5.19
CA THR A 127 9.22 -37.76 -6.06
C THR A 127 9.93 -38.36 -7.27
N GLU A 128 11.08 -37.82 -7.67
CA GLU A 128 11.90 -38.31 -8.79
C GLU A 128 12.94 -39.36 -8.38
N ALA A 129 13.19 -39.51 -7.07
CA ALA A 129 14.12 -40.51 -6.52
C ALA A 129 13.40 -41.82 -6.13
#